data_9face14d4d3b3acb9ba31f5fca0f87f5
#
_entry.id   9face14d4d3b3acb9ba31f5fca0f87f5
#
_cell.length_a   1.000
_cell.length_b   1.000
_cell.length_c   1.000
_cell.angle_alpha   90.00
_cell.angle_beta   90.00
_cell.angle_gamma   90.00
#
_symmetry.space_group_name_H-M   'P 1'
#
loop_
_entity.id
_entity.type
_entity.pdbx_description
1 polymer ?
#
loop_
_entity_poly.entity_id
_entity_poly.type
_entity_poly.pdbx_seq_one_letter_code
_entity_poly.pdbx_strand_id
1 'polypeptide(L)'
;MFIGAVCEAGGAGVNPGMRGLCNTGDMVDFLSRARGALVGLAVGDALGTTNEFQPAGSFEPITGMVGGGVFDLEPGQWTDDTSMALCLADSLLAQGRYDSFDVMERYERWHSEGYRSSTGVCFDIGNQVSRALWDFRANPRVPVDAVRTTSAGNGAIMRLAPVVIAGFEARDPREIVATAGLSARETHFSAEAEAATEVFAALLVGALLGWAPERIVDVAWASTGAAFDDVAARVISADPTERASWEAHTSGYIIHGLRLAVHGLLDVGSFDEAVLAIANMGGDADTNAAIYGQLGGAYCGVEAIPASWRNALYEGEQIDALARALVELRLEAPLTRFDEDLQGEAPSA
;
A
#
# COMPACT_ATOMS: atom_id res chain seq x y z
N MET A 1 -25.17 8.54 10.42
CA MET A 1 -26.27 7.66 10.85
C MET A 1 -26.45 6.54 9.81
N PHE A 2 -25.34 5.85 9.41
CA PHE A 2 -25.35 4.78 8.41
C PHE A 2 -24.60 3.51 8.88
N ILE A 3 -24.24 3.40 10.15
CA ILE A 3 -23.50 2.25 10.71
C ILE A 3 -24.43 1.07 11.11
N GLY A 4 -25.74 1.21 10.97
CA GLY A 4 -26.73 0.32 11.58
C GLY A 4 -27.35 -0.79 10.72
N ALA A 5 -26.93 -1.02 9.48
CA ALA A 5 -27.72 -1.87 8.57
C ALA A 5 -26.96 -2.97 7.78
N VAL A 6 -25.84 -3.50 8.26
CA VAL A 6 -25.13 -4.61 7.56
C VAL A 6 -24.64 -5.69 8.54
N CYS A 7 -25.44 -6.02 9.55
CA CYS A 7 -25.18 -7.22 10.36
C CYS A 7 -26.34 -8.20 10.16
N GLU A 8 -26.28 -9.02 9.09
CA GLU A 8 -26.98 -10.32 9.02
C GLU A 8 -26.82 -10.93 7.62
N ALA A 9 -25.86 -11.82 7.43
CA ALA A 9 -25.99 -13.01 6.60
C ALA A 9 -24.81 -13.95 6.87
N GLY A 10 -25.12 -15.06 7.48
CA GLY A 10 -24.17 -16.01 8.04
C GLY A 10 -23.73 -17.11 7.10
N GLY A 11 -22.56 -17.59 7.42
CA GLY A 11 -22.22 -18.97 7.71
C GLY A 11 -22.16 -19.98 6.59
N ALA A 12 -20.96 -20.41 6.22
CA ALA A 12 -20.49 -21.80 6.32
C ALA A 12 -19.12 -21.94 5.61
N GLY A 13 -18.14 -22.51 6.30
CA GLY A 13 -16.91 -23.00 5.68
C GLY A 13 -15.63 -22.28 6.10
N VAL A 14 -15.37 -22.11 7.40
CA VAL A 14 -14.11 -21.57 7.92
C VAL A 14 -13.27 -22.71 8.47
N ASN A 15 -12.02 -22.81 8.01
CA ASN A 15 -11.02 -23.72 8.55
C ASN A 15 -10.83 -23.46 10.06
N PRO A 16 -11.00 -24.47 10.95
CA PRO A 16 -10.91 -24.27 12.40
C PRO A 16 -9.57 -23.75 12.92
N GLY A 17 -8.49 -23.84 12.13
CA GLY A 17 -7.16 -23.35 12.48
C GLY A 17 -6.99 -21.83 12.41
N MET A 18 -7.87 -21.10 11.71
CA MET A 18 -7.74 -19.65 11.48
C MET A 18 -8.39 -18.78 12.57
N ARG A 19 -9.09 -19.36 13.55
CA ARG A 19 -9.87 -18.59 14.53
C ARG A 19 -9.08 -17.95 15.67
N GLY A 20 -7.76 -18.04 15.67
CA GLY A 20 -6.95 -17.69 16.86
C GLY A 20 -5.99 -16.52 16.73
N LEU A 21 -5.74 -15.96 15.56
CA LEU A 21 -4.48 -15.23 15.31
C LEU A 21 -4.55 -13.70 15.34
N CYS A 22 -5.73 -13.09 15.16
CA CYS A 22 -5.94 -11.65 15.41
C CYS A 22 -7.10 -11.38 16.38
N ASN A 23 -7.64 -12.42 17.04
CA ASN A 23 -8.80 -12.34 17.92
C ASN A 23 -8.39 -12.45 19.39
N THR A 24 -7.72 -11.43 19.92
CA THR A 24 -7.88 -11.11 21.33
C THR A 24 -9.20 -10.38 21.46
N GLY A 25 -10.07 -10.77 22.39
CA GLY A 25 -11.48 -10.34 22.49
C GLY A 25 -11.77 -8.86 22.69
N ASP A 26 -10.80 -7.98 22.44
CA ASP A 26 -10.93 -6.53 22.36
C ASP A 26 -11.00 -6.15 20.87
N MET A 27 -12.08 -5.47 20.48
CA MET A 27 -12.24 -4.93 19.13
C MET A 27 -11.05 -4.01 18.83
N VAL A 28 -10.20 -4.41 17.87
CA VAL A 28 -9.18 -3.53 17.30
C VAL A 28 -9.92 -2.33 16.72
N ASP A 29 -9.64 -1.15 17.24
CA ASP A 29 -10.31 0.06 16.79
C ASP A 29 -9.75 0.57 15.44
N PHE A 30 -10.46 1.48 14.82
CA PHE A 30 -10.05 2.05 13.53
C PHE A 30 -8.66 2.72 13.61
N LEU A 31 -8.37 3.41 14.70
CA LEU A 31 -7.07 4.06 14.89
C LEU A 31 -5.92 3.04 14.93
N SER A 32 -6.09 1.93 15.63
CA SER A 32 -5.09 0.85 15.68
C SER A 32 -4.89 0.24 14.29
N ARG A 33 -5.96 0.04 13.51
CA ARG A 33 -5.91 -0.48 12.14
C ARG A 33 -5.21 0.49 11.18
N ALA A 34 -5.54 1.78 11.24
CA ALA A 34 -4.90 2.81 10.42
C ALA A 34 -3.39 2.92 10.71
N ARG A 35 -3.03 2.91 11.99
CA ARG A 35 -1.62 2.86 12.42
C ARG A 35 -0.95 1.58 11.92
N GLY A 36 -1.65 0.45 12.04
CA GLY A 36 -1.19 -0.85 11.55
C GLY A 36 -0.89 -0.83 10.06
N ALA A 37 -1.74 -0.19 9.25
CA ALA A 37 -1.54 -0.08 7.80
C ALA A 37 -0.24 0.66 7.45
N LEU A 38 0.02 1.84 8.03
CA LEU A 38 1.19 2.64 7.68
C LEU A 38 2.49 2.11 8.31
N VAL A 39 2.43 1.71 9.59
CA VAL A 39 3.58 1.09 10.27
C VAL A 39 3.89 -0.28 9.66
N GLY A 40 2.86 -1.06 9.30
CA GLY A 40 3.01 -2.37 8.65
C GLY A 40 3.65 -2.28 7.27
N LEU A 41 3.31 -1.24 6.48
CA LEU A 41 3.99 -0.90 5.22
C LEU A 41 5.50 -0.78 5.47
N ALA A 42 5.90 0.13 6.36
CA ALA A 42 7.31 0.42 6.61
C ALA A 42 8.07 -0.77 7.25
N VAL A 43 7.39 -1.58 8.06
CA VAL A 43 7.95 -2.82 8.60
C VAL A 43 8.16 -3.86 7.51
N GLY A 44 7.21 -4.01 6.59
CA GLY A 44 7.34 -4.94 5.45
C GLY A 44 8.50 -4.57 4.55
N ASP A 45 8.58 -3.30 4.16
CA ASP A 45 9.68 -2.70 3.38
C ASP A 45 11.04 -2.97 4.07
N ALA A 46 11.21 -2.56 5.34
CA ALA A 46 12.45 -2.73 6.08
C ALA A 46 12.87 -4.20 6.34
N LEU A 47 11.93 -5.13 6.33
CA LEU A 47 12.21 -6.57 6.39
C LEU A 47 12.63 -7.11 5.02
N GLY A 48 11.87 -6.75 3.98
CA GLY A 48 12.02 -7.31 2.64
C GLY A 48 13.30 -6.89 1.95
N THR A 49 13.76 -5.64 2.14
CA THR A 49 14.97 -5.10 1.49
C THR A 49 16.23 -5.94 1.73
N THR A 50 16.29 -6.70 2.84
CA THR A 50 17.40 -7.63 3.10
C THR A 50 17.56 -8.70 2.02
N ASN A 51 16.44 -9.19 1.45
CA ASN A 51 16.38 -10.29 0.48
C ASN A 51 16.04 -9.82 -0.93
N GLU A 52 15.93 -8.52 -1.13
CA GLU A 52 15.57 -7.95 -2.43
C GLU A 52 16.58 -8.33 -3.51
N PHE A 53 16.07 -8.60 -4.71
CA PHE A 53 16.78 -9.11 -5.90
C PHE A 53 17.46 -10.46 -5.73
N GLN A 54 17.34 -11.13 -4.59
CA GLN A 54 17.88 -12.45 -4.42
C GLN A 54 16.93 -13.53 -4.94
N PRO A 55 17.41 -14.56 -5.65
CA PRO A 55 16.57 -15.67 -6.05
C PRO A 55 16.03 -16.45 -4.84
N ALA A 56 14.77 -16.88 -4.91
CA ALA A 56 14.15 -17.69 -3.87
C ALA A 56 15.04 -18.88 -3.46
N GLY A 57 15.24 -19.08 -2.17
CA GLY A 57 16.03 -20.17 -1.61
C GLY A 57 17.55 -20.06 -1.81
N SER A 58 18.06 -18.91 -2.27
CA SER A 58 19.51 -18.68 -2.40
C SER A 58 20.17 -18.02 -1.19
N PHE A 59 19.40 -17.71 -0.16
CA PHE A 59 19.81 -17.01 1.06
C PHE A 59 19.25 -17.69 2.31
N GLU A 60 19.84 -17.42 3.47
CA GLU A 60 19.29 -17.87 4.74
C GLU A 60 18.06 -17.00 5.08
N PRO A 61 16.93 -17.62 5.44
CA PRO A 61 15.72 -16.88 5.80
C PRO A 61 15.95 -15.93 6.98
N ILE A 62 15.50 -14.68 6.82
CA ILE A 62 15.49 -13.73 7.93
C ILE A 62 14.40 -14.08 8.94
N THR A 63 14.64 -13.77 10.21
CA THR A 63 13.69 -13.95 11.32
C THR A 63 13.30 -12.63 11.98
N GLY A 64 13.71 -11.50 11.42
CA GLY A 64 13.44 -10.15 11.91
C GLY A 64 14.22 -9.10 11.14
N MET A 65 14.19 -7.86 11.61
CA MET A 65 14.92 -6.74 11.02
C MET A 65 16.41 -6.87 11.24
N VAL A 66 17.13 -7.31 10.23
CA VAL A 66 18.58 -7.53 10.30
C VAL A 66 19.38 -6.52 9.46
N GLY A 67 18.73 -5.79 8.56
CA GLY A 67 19.38 -4.86 7.65
C GLY A 67 20.22 -5.54 6.57
N GLY A 68 21.18 -4.84 5.99
CA GLY A 68 22.02 -5.33 4.91
C GLY A 68 21.34 -5.22 3.55
N GLY A 69 21.27 -6.35 2.81
CA GLY A 69 20.74 -6.37 1.45
C GLY A 69 21.64 -5.66 0.45
N VAL A 70 21.11 -5.41 -0.75
CA VAL A 70 21.87 -4.80 -1.87
C VAL A 70 22.26 -3.35 -1.57
N PHE A 71 21.54 -2.67 -0.69
CA PHE A 71 21.78 -1.27 -0.32
C PHE A 71 22.57 -1.10 0.99
N ASP A 72 22.97 -2.22 1.65
CA ASP A 72 23.75 -2.22 2.90
C ASP A 72 23.10 -1.36 4.01
N LEU A 73 21.78 -1.54 4.20
CA LEU A 73 20.98 -0.74 5.13
C LEU A 73 21.21 -1.14 6.59
N GLU A 74 21.10 -0.17 7.50
CA GLU A 74 21.01 -0.46 8.92
C GLU A 74 19.66 -1.11 9.26
N PRO A 75 19.57 -1.97 10.29
CA PRO A 75 18.31 -2.57 10.70
C PRO A 75 17.22 -1.52 10.94
N GLY A 76 16.07 -1.69 10.28
CA GLY A 76 14.93 -0.78 10.37
C GLY A 76 14.90 0.35 9.35
N GLN A 77 15.95 0.56 8.56
CA GLN A 77 15.89 1.44 7.38
C GLN A 77 15.05 0.79 6.27
N TRP A 78 14.36 1.62 5.53
CA TRP A 78 13.39 1.28 4.50
C TRP A 78 13.74 1.96 3.17
N THR A 79 13.10 1.57 2.07
CA THR A 79 13.41 1.94 0.69
C THR A 79 12.46 3.00 0.12
N ASP A 80 12.21 2.99 -1.18
CA ASP A 80 11.32 3.93 -1.86
C ASP A 80 9.84 3.72 -1.52
N ASP A 81 9.42 2.51 -1.17
CA ASP A 81 8.03 2.21 -0.75
C ASP A 81 7.58 3.14 0.37
N THR A 82 8.32 3.13 1.46
CA THR A 82 8.02 3.97 2.63
C THR A 82 8.31 5.44 2.35
N SER A 83 9.42 5.76 1.65
CA SER A 83 9.75 7.15 1.28
C SER A 83 8.60 7.82 0.54
N MET A 84 8.04 7.14 -0.47
CA MET A 84 6.95 7.67 -1.28
C MET A 84 5.62 7.70 -0.50
N ALA A 85 5.36 6.71 0.36
CA ALA A 85 4.19 6.73 1.25
C ALA A 85 4.23 7.93 2.20
N LEU A 86 5.39 8.25 2.78
CA LEU A 86 5.55 9.42 3.66
C LEU A 86 5.42 10.74 2.90
N CYS A 87 5.93 10.85 1.67
CA CYS A 87 5.70 12.00 0.80
C CYS A 87 4.21 12.25 0.56
N LEU A 88 3.46 11.17 0.31
CA LEU A 88 2.02 11.19 0.06
C LEU A 88 1.24 11.57 1.33
N ALA A 89 1.63 11.02 2.49
CA ALA A 89 1.06 11.40 3.78
C ALA A 89 1.25 12.90 4.09
N ASP A 90 2.46 13.40 3.88
CA ASP A 90 2.78 14.82 4.07
C ASP A 90 1.98 15.74 3.13
N SER A 91 1.73 15.31 1.89
CA SER A 91 0.90 16.06 0.95
C SER A 91 -0.53 16.15 1.44
N LEU A 92 -1.15 15.04 1.80
CA LEU A 92 -2.51 14.97 2.32
C LEU A 92 -2.68 15.87 3.55
N LEU A 93 -1.73 15.81 4.50
CA LEU A 93 -1.76 16.63 5.71
C LEU A 93 -1.57 18.13 5.45
N ALA A 94 -0.70 18.47 4.50
CA ALA A 94 -0.39 19.87 4.18
C ALA A 94 -1.51 20.52 3.37
N GLN A 95 -2.12 19.79 2.43
CA GLN A 95 -3.13 20.32 1.52
C GLN A 95 -4.55 20.17 2.05
N GLY A 96 -4.80 19.28 3.04
CA GLY A 96 -6.15 18.95 3.50
C GLY A 96 -7.02 18.31 2.41
N ARG A 97 -6.41 17.81 1.35
CA ARG A 97 -7.04 17.17 0.20
C ARG A 97 -6.03 16.31 -0.54
N TYR A 98 -6.49 15.48 -1.48
CA TYR A 98 -5.61 14.84 -2.43
C TYR A 98 -5.20 15.85 -3.53
N ASP A 99 -3.90 16.10 -3.65
CA ASP A 99 -3.33 17.03 -4.63
C ASP A 99 -2.15 16.36 -5.35
N SER A 100 -2.44 15.81 -6.54
CA SER A 100 -1.43 15.08 -7.33
C SER A 100 -0.21 15.92 -7.69
N PHE A 101 -0.37 17.25 -7.83
CA PHE A 101 0.76 18.11 -8.14
C PHE A 101 1.70 18.25 -6.95
N ASP A 102 1.18 18.52 -5.75
CA ASP A 102 1.98 18.58 -4.51
C ASP A 102 2.63 17.21 -4.20
N VAL A 103 1.92 16.10 -4.46
CA VAL A 103 2.48 14.76 -4.33
C VAL A 103 3.70 14.58 -5.25
N MET A 104 3.58 14.95 -6.52
CA MET A 104 4.68 14.86 -7.48
C MET A 104 5.85 15.80 -7.14
N GLU A 105 5.61 16.99 -6.60
CA GLU A 105 6.66 17.88 -6.10
C GLU A 105 7.41 17.26 -4.92
N ARG A 106 6.72 16.55 -4.02
CA ARG A 106 7.35 15.83 -2.89
C ARG A 106 8.14 14.61 -3.35
N TYR A 107 7.66 13.86 -4.33
CA TYR A 107 8.44 12.78 -4.95
C TYR A 107 9.69 13.31 -5.65
N GLU A 108 9.59 14.47 -6.32
CA GLU A 108 10.74 15.14 -6.91
C GLU A 108 11.76 15.57 -5.84
N ARG A 109 11.31 16.09 -4.68
CA ARG A 109 12.19 16.41 -3.55
C ARG A 109 12.83 15.16 -2.94
N TRP A 110 12.08 14.05 -2.85
CA TRP A 110 12.68 12.78 -2.47
C TRP A 110 13.79 12.39 -3.44
N HIS A 111 13.52 12.46 -4.74
CA HIS A 111 14.48 12.08 -5.77
C HIS A 111 15.73 12.99 -5.76
N SER A 112 15.57 14.29 -5.61
CA SER A 112 16.66 15.28 -5.77
C SER A 112 17.37 15.62 -4.46
N GLU A 113 16.68 15.57 -3.32
CA GLU A 113 17.16 16.05 -2.02
C GLU A 113 17.22 14.94 -0.96
N GLY A 114 16.70 13.73 -1.22
CA GLY A 114 16.56 12.66 -0.22
C GLY A 114 15.46 12.92 0.80
N TYR A 115 14.47 13.79 0.49
CA TYR A 115 13.35 14.07 1.37
C TYR A 115 12.60 12.80 1.72
N ARG A 116 12.38 12.53 3.01
CA ARG A 116 11.75 11.29 3.49
C ARG A 116 12.49 10.00 3.10
N SER A 117 13.78 10.05 2.80
CA SER A 117 14.60 8.84 2.65
C SER A 117 15.17 8.40 3.99
N SER A 118 15.24 7.10 4.24
CA SER A 118 15.85 6.54 5.46
C SER A 118 17.37 6.73 5.52
N THR A 119 18.00 7.03 4.37
CA THR A 119 19.44 7.26 4.24
C THR A 119 19.80 8.72 3.95
N GLY A 120 18.80 9.59 3.73
CA GLY A 120 18.99 10.99 3.34
C GLY A 120 19.34 11.20 1.87
N VAL A 121 19.33 10.15 1.05
CA VAL A 121 19.49 10.20 -0.41
C VAL A 121 18.45 9.32 -1.08
N CYS A 122 18.06 9.63 -2.33
CA CYS A 122 17.19 8.76 -3.10
C CYS A 122 17.95 7.50 -3.53
N PHE A 123 17.34 6.35 -3.30
CA PHE A 123 17.83 5.06 -3.78
C PHE A 123 16.64 4.16 -4.08
N ASP A 124 16.88 3.02 -4.71
CA ASP A 124 15.90 2.00 -5.08
C ASP A 124 14.72 2.49 -5.94
N ILE A 125 14.89 3.58 -6.64
CA ILE A 125 13.82 4.16 -7.46
C ILE A 125 13.48 3.27 -8.67
N GLY A 126 12.24 2.82 -8.77
CA GLY A 126 11.74 2.05 -9.90
C GLY A 126 11.76 2.81 -11.23
N ASN A 127 11.92 2.09 -12.35
CA ASN A 127 12.04 2.68 -13.68
C ASN A 127 10.83 3.55 -14.07
N GLN A 128 9.61 3.15 -13.71
CA GLN A 128 8.39 3.92 -14.03
C GLN A 128 8.33 5.22 -13.23
N VAL A 129 8.66 5.17 -11.95
CA VAL A 129 8.73 6.35 -11.07
C VAL A 129 9.81 7.31 -11.57
N SER A 130 11.04 6.82 -11.82
CA SER A 130 12.14 7.63 -12.33
C SER A 130 11.77 8.36 -13.62
N ARG A 131 11.11 7.68 -14.55
CA ARG A 131 10.67 8.27 -15.80
C ARG A 131 9.57 9.31 -15.59
N ALA A 132 8.61 9.04 -14.71
CA ALA A 132 7.54 9.98 -14.39
C ALA A 132 8.11 11.28 -13.80
N LEU A 133 9.07 11.19 -12.87
CA LEU A 133 9.72 12.35 -12.28
C LEU A 133 10.55 13.13 -13.30
N TRP A 134 11.24 12.43 -14.20
CA TRP A 134 11.98 13.08 -15.28
C TRP A 134 11.06 13.89 -16.20
N ASP A 135 9.92 13.33 -16.58
CA ASP A 135 8.91 14.00 -17.41
C ASP A 135 8.23 15.15 -16.67
N PHE A 136 7.87 14.96 -15.39
CA PHE A 136 7.30 16.01 -14.55
C PHE A 136 8.24 17.19 -14.40
N ARG A 137 9.55 16.96 -14.22
CA ARG A 137 10.57 17.99 -14.16
C ARG A 137 10.68 18.79 -15.46
N ALA A 138 10.57 18.09 -16.60
CA ALA A 138 10.64 18.74 -17.93
C ALA A 138 9.37 19.55 -18.25
N ASN A 139 8.20 19.10 -17.76
CA ASN A 139 6.91 19.73 -18.01
C ASN A 139 5.96 19.41 -16.82
N PRO A 140 5.97 20.27 -15.76
CA PRO A 140 5.21 20.03 -14.55
C PRO A 140 3.70 19.95 -14.80
N ARG A 141 3.17 18.75 -14.90
CA ARG A 141 1.74 18.43 -15.04
C ARG A 141 1.45 17.01 -14.60
N VAL A 142 0.22 16.73 -14.20
CA VAL A 142 -0.27 15.40 -13.84
C VAL A 142 -1.61 15.16 -14.56
N PRO A 143 -1.87 13.99 -15.14
CA PRO A 143 -0.98 12.84 -15.25
C PRO A 143 0.17 13.06 -16.24
N VAL A 144 1.25 12.32 -16.07
CA VAL A 144 2.47 12.44 -16.89
C VAL A 144 2.31 11.59 -18.15
N ASP A 145 2.12 12.20 -19.31
CA ASP A 145 1.79 11.48 -20.56
C ASP A 145 2.82 10.44 -21.02
N ALA A 146 4.09 10.68 -20.72
CA ALA A 146 5.17 9.79 -21.16
C ALA A 146 5.17 8.44 -20.42
N VAL A 147 4.41 8.30 -19.34
CA VAL A 147 4.29 7.08 -18.56
C VAL A 147 3.11 6.22 -19.00
N ARG A 148 2.40 6.61 -20.06
CA ARG A 148 1.39 5.76 -20.70
C ARG A 148 2.05 4.49 -21.20
N THR A 149 1.76 3.39 -20.52
CA THR A 149 2.37 2.09 -20.79
C THR A 149 1.35 0.97 -20.60
N THR A 150 1.62 -0.18 -21.22
CA THR A 150 0.94 -1.43 -20.90
C THR A 150 1.60 -2.16 -19.72
N SER A 151 2.71 -1.63 -19.20
CA SER A 151 3.40 -2.19 -18.04
C SER A 151 2.72 -1.74 -16.76
N ALA A 152 2.40 -2.67 -15.88
CA ALA A 152 1.77 -2.44 -14.59
C ALA A 152 2.72 -2.86 -13.47
N GLY A 153 3.63 -1.95 -13.07
CA GLY A 153 4.47 -2.11 -11.89
C GLY A 153 3.69 -1.90 -10.61
N ASN A 154 4.18 -2.47 -9.51
CA ASN A 154 3.55 -2.41 -8.18
C ASN A 154 3.81 -1.10 -7.42
N GLY A 155 4.64 -0.19 -7.94
CA GLY A 155 4.98 1.07 -7.29
C GLY A 155 3.80 2.02 -7.02
N ALA A 156 2.62 1.78 -7.62
CA ALA A 156 1.41 2.52 -7.29
C ALA A 156 0.77 2.04 -5.99
N ILE A 157 0.83 0.73 -5.69
CA ILE A 157 0.17 0.12 -4.53
C ILE A 157 1.10 0.01 -3.30
N MET A 158 2.41 -0.01 -3.50
CA MET A 158 3.37 -0.10 -2.41
C MET A 158 3.21 1.02 -1.36
N ARG A 159 2.80 2.21 -1.80
CA ARG A 159 2.71 3.46 -1.04
C ARG A 159 1.30 3.91 -0.69
N LEU A 160 0.26 3.08 -0.89
CA LEU A 160 -1.14 3.50 -0.97
C LEU A 160 -1.81 3.83 0.38
N ALA A 161 -1.35 3.24 1.48
CA ALA A 161 -2.01 3.34 2.79
C ALA A 161 -2.44 4.77 3.19
N PRO A 162 -1.65 5.85 3.01
CA PRO A 162 -2.05 7.20 3.37
C PRO A 162 -3.33 7.68 2.68
N VAL A 163 -3.53 7.35 1.40
CA VAL A 163 -4.74 7.73 0.64
C VAL A 163 -5.97 7.09 1.24
N VAL A 164 -5.87 5.81 1.61
CA VAL A 164 -7.02 5.07 2.15
C VAL A 164 -7.32 5.48 3.59
N ILE A 165 -6.31 5.84 4.39
CA ILE A 165 -6.49 6.29 5.78
C ILE A 165 -7.10 7.70 5.82
N ALA A 166 -6.64 8.59 4.94
CA ALA A 166 -7.01 10.00 4.99
C ALA A 166 -8.50 10.23 4.77
N GLY A 167 -9.16 10.86 5.76
CA GLY A 167 -10.56 11.23 5.65
C GLY A 167 -11.55 10.06 5.61
N PHE A 168 -11.12 8.86 6.00
CA PHE A 168 -11.92 7.63 5.95
C PHE A 168 -13.30 7.79 6.59
N GLU A 169 -13.40 8.38 7.78
CA GLU A 169 -14.67 8.56 8.49
C GLU A 169 -15.63 9.55 7.82
N ALA A 170 -15.12 10.42 6.96
CA ALA A 170 -15.88 11.51 6.33
C ALA A 170 -16.33 11.20 4.90
N ARG A 171 -15.99 10.02 4.35
CA ARG A 171 -16.13 9.73 2.92
C ARG A 171 -16.92 8.47 2.60
N ASP A 172 -17.55 8.48 1.43
CA ASP A 172 -18.02 7.24 0.81
C ASP A 172 -16.78 6.36 0.49
N PRO A 173 -16.73 5.10 0.92
CA PRO A 173 -15.65 4.19 0.59
C PRO A 173 -15.34 4.10 -0.92
N ARG A 174 -16.33 4.30 -1.78
CA ARG A 174 -16.13 4.33 -3.24
C ARG A 174 -15.34 5.55 -3.73
N GLU A 175 -15.48 6.70 -3.05
CA GLU A 175 -14.64 7.87 -3.35
C GLU A 175 -13.18 7.61 -3.01
N ILE A 176 -12.91 6.89 -1.91
CA ILE A 176 -11.55 6.48 -1.53
C ILE A 176 -10.96 5.57 -2.62
N VAL A 177 -11.72 4.57 -3.06
CA VAL A 177 -11.30 3.63 -4.12
C VAL A 177 -11.00 4.37 -5.43
N ALA A 178 -11.88 5.28 -5.86
CA ALA A 178 -11.66 6.08 -7.07
C ALA A 178 -10.43 6.98 -6.95
N THR A 179 -10.22 7.64 -5.79
CA THR A 179 -9.02 8.46 -5.56
C THR A 179 -7.75 7.62 -5.60
N ALA A 180 -7.77 6.42 -5.03
CA ALA A 180 -6.66 5.48 -5.09
C ALA A 180 -6.29 5.13 -6.52
N GLY A 181 -7.26 4.81 -7.38
CA GLY A 181 -7.05 4.58 -8.81
C GLY A 181 -6.39 5.77 -9.50
N LEU A 182 -6.88 6.98 -9.21
CA LEU A 182 -6.30 8.21 -9.76
C LEU A 182 -4.84 8.42 -9.32
N SER A 183 -4.49 8.07 -8.08
CA SER A 183 -3.12 8.19 -7.58
C SER A 183 -2.10 7.35 -8.35
N ALA A 184 -2.53 6.25 -8.95
CA ALA A 184 -1.67 5.45 -9.82
C ALA A 184 -1.18 6.23 -11.04
N ARG A 185 -2.00 7.14 -11.56
CA ARG A 185 -1.70 7.90 -12.79
C ARG A 185 -0.54 8.89 -12.65
N GLU A 186 -0.08 9.15 -11.45
CA GLU A 186 1.09 10.00 -11.20
C GLU A 186 2.37 9.38 -11.77
N THR A 187 2.50 8.06 -11.59
CA THR A 187 3.73 7.33 -11.94
C THR A 187 3.48 6.06 -12.76
N HIS A 188 2.27 5.47 -12.71
CA HIS A 188 1.93 4.18 -13.31
C HIS A 188 0.66 4.32 -14.16
N PHE A 189 0.76 5.00 -15.29
CA PHE A 189 -0.38 5.32 -16.14
C PHE A 189 -0.74 4.16 -17.07
N SER A 190 -1.37 3.12 -16.53
CA SER A 190 -2.01 2.04 -17.30
C SER A 190 -3.36 1.68 -16.69
N ALA A 191 -4.31 1.23 -17.52
CA ALA A 191 -5.62 0.81 -17.03
C ALA A 191 -5.53 -0.33 -16.01
N GLU A 192 -4.55 -1.23 -16.18
CA GLU A 192 -4.32 -2.34 -15.25
C GLU A 192 -3.76 -1.84 -13.92
N ALA A 193 -2.81 -0.90 -13.91
CA ALA A 193 -2.26 -0.35 -12.68
C ALA A 193 -3.32 0.45 -11.90
N GLU A 194 -4.15 1.24 -12.59
CA GLU A 194 -5.27 1.97 -12.01
C GLU A 194 -6.27 1.01 -11.38
N ALA A 195 -6.76 0.02 -12.13
CA ALA A 195 -7.71 -0.96 -11.63
C ALA A 195 -7.16 -1.81 -10.47
N ALA A 196 -5.88 -2.18 -10.53
CA ALA A 196 -5.22 -2.91 -9.45
C ALA A 196 -5.08 -2.07 -8.18
N THR A 197 -4.83 -0.76 -8.33
CA THR A 197 -4.79 0.16 -7.19
C THR A 197 -6.18 0.34 -6.57
N GLU A 198 -7.22 0.40 -7.38
CA GLU A 198 -8.61 0.42 -6.90
C GLU A 198 -8.98 -0.86 -6.15
N VAL A 199 -8.61 -2.04 -6.68
CA VAL A 199 -8.84 -3.33 -5.99
C VAL A 199 -8.09 -3.37 -4.65
N PHE A 200 -6.84 -2.93 -4.61
CA PHE A 200 -6.07 -2.89 -3.37
C PHE A 200 -6.67 -1.92 -2.35
N ALA A 201 -7.14 -0.75 -2.79
CA ALA A 201 -7.84 0.20 -1.93
C ALA A 201 -9.12 -0.41 -1.34
N ALA A 202 -9.89 -1.18 -2.13
CA ALA A 202 -11.08 -1.87 -1.64
C ALA A 202 -10.75 -2.91 -0.57
N LEU A 203 -9.66 -3.67 -0.73
CA LEU A 203 -9.16 -4.60 0.29
C LEU A 203 -8.77 -3.86 1.57
N LEU A 204 -8.01 -2.77 1.47
CA LEU A 204 -7.60 -1.93 2.60
C LEU A 204 -8.80 -1.32 3.33
N VAL A 205 -9.80 -0.82 2.59
CA VAL A 205 -11.05 -0.31 3.17
C VAL A 205 -11.75 -1.39 4.00
N GLY A 206 -11.88 -2.60 3.47
CA GLY A 206 -12.47 -3.72 4.19
C GLY A 206 -11.71 -4.08 5.47
N ALA A 207 -10.37 -4.07 5.40
CA ALA A 207 -9.49 -4.32 6.53
C ALA A 207 -9.63 -3.23 7.61
N LEU A 208 -9.62 -1.95 7.23
CA LEU A 208 -9.81 -0.82 8.14
C LEU A 208 -11.19 -0.83 8.81
N LEU A 209 -12.23 -1.29 8.10
CA LEU A 209 -13.58 -1.51 8.65
C LEU A 209 -13.66 -2.71 9.61
N GLY A 210 -12.61 -3.49 9.71
CA GLY A 210 -12.58 -4.68 10.56
C GLY A 210 -13.44 -5.84 10.05
N TRP A 211 -13.61 -5.93 8.74
CA TRP A 211 -14.33 -7.05 8.14
C TRP A 211 -13.54 -8.36 8.30
N ALA A 212 -14.25 -9.47 8.30
CA ALA A 212 -13.61 -10.80 8.24
C ALA A 212 -12.88 -10.98 6.90
N PRO A 213 -11.80 -11.78 6.84
CA PRO A 213 -10.97 -11.93 5.63
C PRO A 213 -11.77 -12.30 4.38
N GLU A 214 -12.78 -13.19 4.51
CA GLU A 214 -13.63 -13.60 3.40
C GLU A 214 -14.50 -12.45 2.86
N ARG A 215 -14.84 -11.48 3.71
CA ARG A 215 -15.57 -10.28 3.31
C ARG A 215 -14.61 -9.20 2.77
N ILE A 216 -13.39 -9.13 3.28
CA ILE A 216 -12.38 -8.20 2.75
C ILE A 216 -12.14 -8.50 1.27
N VAL A 217 -12.01 -9.78 0.91
CA VAL A 217 -11.77 -10.19 -0.49
C VAL A 217 -13.02 -10.13 -1.37
N ASP A 218 -14.22 -9.95 -0.82
CA ASP A 218 -15.41 -9.65 -1.61
C ASP A 218 -15.43 -8.16 -1.99
N VAL A 219 -14.69 -7.80 -3.03
CA VAL A 219 -14.53 -6.41 -3.48
C VAL A 219 -15.57 -5.97 -4.51
N ALA A 220 -16.56 -6.81 -4.84
CA ALA A 220 -17.57 -6.51 -5.86
C ALA A 220 -18.37 -5.21 -5.57
N TRP A 221 -18.51 -4.83 -4.29
CA TRP A 221 -19.16 -3.59 -3.85
C TRP A 221 -18.45 -2.32 -4.35
N ALA A 222 -17.15 -2.43 -4.68
CA ALA A 222 -16.29 -1.31 -5.07
C ALA A 222 -16.03 -1.27 -6.58
N SER A 223 -16.63 -2.16 -7.37
CA SER A 223 -16.39 -2.24 -8.81
C SER A 223 -16.59 -0.88 -9.49
N THR A 224 -15.55 -0.46 -10.22
CA THR A 224 -15.51 0.74 -11.03
C THR A 224 -15.69 0.43 -12.52
N GLY A 225 -15.77 -0.85 -12.88
CA GLY A 225 -15.99 -1.32 -14.25
C GLY A 225 -15.18 -2.56 -14.62
N ALA A 226 -15.19 -2.91 -15.90
CA ALA A 226 -14.66 -4.18 -16.39
C ALA A 226 -13.17 -4.41 -16.10
N ALA A 227 -12.34 -3.35 -16.06
CA ALA A 227 -10.92 -3.47 -15.73
C ALA A 227 -10.71 -3.86 -14.26
N PHE A 228 -11.48 -3.26 -13.35
CA PHE A 228 -11.51 -3.64 -11.93
C PHE A 228 -11.93 -5.09 -11.76
N ASP A 229 -13.03 -5.50 -12.41
CA ASP A 229 -13.57 -6.86 -12.29
C ASP A 229 -12.59 -7.91 -12.82
N ASP A 230 -11.88 -7.62 -13.92
CA ASP A 230 -10.82 -8.50 -14.46
C ASP A 230 -9.65 -8.67 -13.46
N VAL A 231 -9.16 -7.55 -12.90
CA VAL A 231 -8.10 -7.60 -11.89
C VAL A 231 -8.56 -8.36 -10.65
N ALA A 232 -9.75 -8.06 -10.13
CA ALA A 232 -10.30 -8.76 -8.96
C ALA A 232 -10.39 -10.27 -9.19
N ALA A 233 -10.86 -10.70 -10.36
CA ALA A 233 -10.92 -12.12 -10.73
C ALA A 233 -9.55 -12.79 -10.82
N ARG A 234 -8.48 -12.04 -11.10
CA ARG A 234 -7.11 -12.56 -11.21
C ARG A 234 -6.37 -12.61 -9.87
N VAL A 235 -6.74 -11.78 -8.89
CA VAL A 235 -6.03 -11.68 -7.61
C VAL A 235 -6.80 -12.33 -6.45
N ILE A 236 -8.05 -12.70 -6.65
CA ILE A 236 -8.89 -13.31 -5.62
C ILE A 236 -9.29 -14.70 -6.09
N SER A 237 -8.83 -15.71 -5.36
CA SER A 237 -9.22 -17.12 -5.59
C SER A 237 -9.77 -17.73 -4.32
N ALA A 238 -10.80 -18.53 -4.46
CA ALA A 238 -11.35 -19.35 -3.37
C ALA A 238 -10.53 -20.63 -3.13
N ASP A 239 -9.66 -21.03 -4.08
CA ASP A 239 -8.83 -22.24 -3.98
C ASP A 239 -7.50 -21.98 -3.25
N PRO A 240 -7.31 -22.52 -2.04
CA PRO A 240 -6.05 -22.37 -1.31
C PRO A 240 -4.84 -22.94 -2.05
N THR A 241 -5.03 -23.98 -2.88
CA THR A 241 -3.93 -24.58 -3.66
C THR A 241 -3.46 -23.63 -4.75
N GLU A 242 -4.40 -22.93 -5.40
CA GLU A 242 -4.05 -21.90 -6.36
C GLU A 242 -3.31 -20.77 -5.66
N ARG A 243 -3.82 -20.27 -4.52
CA ARG A 243 -3.15 -19.19 -3.77
C ARG A 243 -1.74 -19.56 -3.33
N ALA A 244 -1.52 -20.77 -2.85
CA ALA A 244 -0.17 -21.24 -2.50
C ALA A 244 0.79 -21.28 -3.71
N SER A 245 0.29 -21.45 -4.93
CA SER A 245 1.12 -21.40 -6.14
C SER A 245 1.66 -20.01 -6.45
N TRP A 246 1.08 -18.96 -5.90
CA TRP A 246 1.48 -17.57 -6.14
C TRP A 246 2.83 -17.21 -5.51
N GLU A 247 3.28 -17.96 -4.49
CA GLU A 247 4.60 -17.79 -3.86
C GLU A 247 5.77 -17.91 -4.86
N ALA A 248 5.56 -18.57 -6.01
CA ALA A 248 6.56 -18.65 -7.08
C ALA A 248 6.67 -17.36 -7.93
N HIS A 249 5.83 -16.34 -7.67
CA HIS A 249 5.72 -15.14 -8.49
C HIS A 249 5.99 -13.89 -7.64
N THR A 250 7.24 -13.46 -7.55
CA THR A 250 7.73 -12.42 -6.65
C THR A 250 8.31 -11.21 -7.38
N SER A 251 7.90 -10.96 -8.63
CA SER A 251 8.40 -9.81 -9.41
C SER A 251 7.63 -8.53 -9.12
N GLY A 252 8.17 -7.39 -9.54
CA GLY A 252 7.54 -6.06 -9.47
C GLY A 252 6.27 -5.88 -10.31
N TYR A 253 5.62 -6.97 -10.77
CA TYR A 253 4.33 -6.91 -11.44
C TYR A 253 3.20 -6.79 -10.42
N ILE A 254 2.36 -5.76 -10.56
CA ILE A 254 1.34 -5.38 -9.58
C ILE A 254 0.40 -6.54 -9.16
N ILE A 255 0.06 -7.44 -10.09
CA ILE A 255 -0.80 -8.60 -9.80
C ILE A 255 -0.09 -9.59 -8.87
N HIS A 256 1.24 -9.73 -8.97
CA HIS A 256 2.00 -10.61 -8.08
C HIS A 256 1.93 -10.11 -6.64
N GLY A 257 2.21 -8.83 -6.40
CA GLY A 257 2.12 -8.22 -5.07
C GLY A 257 0.71 -8.34 -4.45
N LEU A 258 -0.34 -8.09 -5.26
CA LEU A 258 -1.73 -8.26 -4.80
C LEU A 258 -2.05 -9.70 -4.42
N ARG A 259 -1.63 -10.68 -5.23
CA ARG A 259 -1.83 -12.10 -4.95
C ARG A 259 -1.15 -12.52 -3.65
N LEU A 260 0.09 -12.09 -3.44
CA LEU A 260 0.82 -12.39 -2.21
C LEU A 260 0.17 -11.74 -0.99
N ALA A 261 -0.36 -10.52 -1.12
CA ALA A 261 -1.09 -9.87 -0.03
C ALA A 261 -2.40 -10.61 0.31
N VAL A 262 -3.16 -11.05 -0.69
CA VAL A 262 -4.38 -11.86 -0.48
C VAL A 262 -4.04 -13.22 0.13
N HIS A 263 -2.98 -13.88 -0.35
CA HIS A 263 -2.51 -15.15 0.21
C HIS A 263 -2.08 -14.98 1.68
N GLY A 264 -1.27 -13.97 1.98
CA GLY A 264 -0.88 -13.65 3.36
C GLY A 264 -2.07 -13.41 4.29
N LEU A 265 -3.10 -12.70 3.80
CA LEU A 265 -4.32 -12.43 4.58
C LEU A 265 -5.16 -13.69 4.84
N LEU A 266 -5.27 -14.60 3.88
CA LEU A 266 -6.21 -15.73 3.93
C LEU A 266 -5.59 -17.03 4.46
N ASP A 267 -4.31 -17.28 4.17
CA ASP A 267 -3.71 -18.60 4.31
C ASP A 267 -2.53 -18.66 5.29
N VAL A 268 -1.87 -17.54 5.56
CA VAL A 268 -0.71 -17.49 6.45
C VAL A 268 -1.13 -16.92 7.79
N GLY A 269 -0.56 -17.39 8.87
CA GLY A 269 -0.95 -17.18 10.26
C GLY A 269 -1.05 -15.74 10.75
N SER A 270 -0.21 -15.36 11.74
CA SER A 270 -0.17 -14.01 12.31
C SER A 270 0.47 -13.00 11.34
N PHE A 271 0.38 -11.71 11.67
CA PHE A 271 1.01 -10.65 10.90
C PHE A 271 2.51 -10.91 10.66
N ASP A 272 3.22 -11.26 11.71
CA ASP A 272 4.66 -11.49 11.68
C ASP A 272 5.05 -12.74 10.88
N GLU A 273 4.28 -13.83 11.00
CA GLU A 273 4.50 -15.03 10.19
C GLU A 273 4.31 -14.73 8.70
N ALA A 274 3.27 -14.00 8.34
CA ALA A 274 2.96 -13.72 6.94
C ALA A 274 3.93 -12.72 6.31
N VAL A 275 4.28 -11.62 6.99
CA VAL A 275 5.23 -10.65 6.44
C VAL A 275 6.62 -11.25 6.28
N LEU A 276 7.07 -12.08 7.24
CA LEU A 276 8.34 -12.82 7.13
C LEU A 276 8.32 -13.85 6.01
N ALA A 277 7.21 -14.58 5.85
CA ALA A 277 7.08 -15.54 4.75
C ALA A 277 7.27 -14.84 3.40
N ILE A 278 6.61 -13.70 3.18
CA ILE A 278 6.71 -12.92 1.95
C ILE A 278 8.12 -12.32 1.78
N ALA A 279 8.69 -11.70 2.80
CA ALA A 279 10.06 -11.16 2.75
C ALA A 279 11.12 -12.23 2.46
N ASN A 280 10.85 -13.50 2.79
CA ASN A 280 11.73 -14.63 2.54
C ASN A 280 11.49 -15.32 1.18
N MET A 281 10.59 -14.79 0.34
CA MET A 281 10.41 -15.31 -1.02
C MET A 281 11.46 -14.76 -1.99
N GLY A 282 12.16 -13.68 -1.66
CA GLY A 282 13.13 -13.03 -2.56
C GLY A 282 12.46 -12.31 -3.72
N GLY A 283 13.21 -12.02 -4.78
CA GLY A 283 12.71 -11.21 -5.89
C GLY A 283 12.49 -9.76 -5.48
N ASP A 284 11.30 -9.24 -5.63
CA ASP A 284 10.86 -7.91 -5.21
C ASP A 284 10.29 -7.98 -3.77
N ALA A 285 11.18 -8.36 -2.84
CA ALA A 285 10.78 -8.84 -1.53
C ALA A 285 10.31 -7.70 -0.60
N ASP A 286 10.92 -6.52 -0.68
CA ASP A 286 10.55 -5.31 0.05
C ASP A 286 9.18 -4.81 -0.35
N THR A 287 8.95 -4.58 -1.64
CA THR A 287 7.66 -4.11 -2.15
C THR A 287 6.54 -5.12 -1.87
N ASN A 288 6.77 -6.42 -2.11
CA ASN A 288 5.75 -7.44 -1.82
C ASN A 288 5.42 -7.52 -0.33
N ALA A 289 6.44 -7.41 0.56
CA ALA A 289 6.23 -7.38 1.99
C ALA A 289 5.58 -6.06 2.46
N ALA A 290 5.90 -4.91 1.84
CA ALA A 290 5.24 -3.63 2.12
C ALA A 290 3.77 -3.63 1.72
N ILE A 291 3.42 -4.22 0.55
CA ILE A 291 2.02 -4.37 0.11
C ILE A 291 1.23 -5.23 1.10
N TYR A 292 1.76 -6.40 1.48
CA TYR A 292 1.11 -7.20 2.52
C TYR A 292 1.07 -6.45 3.86
N GLY A 293 2.16 -5.78 4.24
CA GLY A 293 2.28 -5.03 5.49
C GLY A 293 1.16 -4.00 5.68
N GLN A 294 0.75 -3.32 4.59
CA GLN A 294 -0.41 -2.44 4.60
C GLN A 294 -1.70 -3.20 4.93
N LEU A 295 -1.97 -4.28 4.21
CA LEU A 295 -3.21 -5.04 4.33
C LEU A 295 -3.28 -5.82 5.65
N GLY A 296 -2.23 -6.55 5.99
CA GLY A 296 -2.13 -7.31 7.24
C GLY A 296 -2.13 -6.40 8.46
N GLY A 297 -1.40 -5.28 8.39
CA GLY A 297 -1.37 -4.28 9.45
C GLY A 297 -2.74 -3.59 9.64
N ALA A 298 -3.44 -3.28 8.55
CA ALA A 298 -4.81 -2.75 8.61
C ALA A 298 -5.78 -3.76 9.22
N TYR A 299 -5.62 -5.04 8.91
CA TYR A 299 -6.49 -6.10 9.44
C TYR A 299 -6.22 -6.39 10.92
N CYS A 300 -4.96 -6.59 11.29
CA CYS A 300 -4.57 -7.01 12.65
C CYS A 300 -4.43 -5.86 13.65
N GLY A 301 -4.20 -4.61 13.17
CA GLY A 301 -3.89 -3.45 14.01
C GLY A 301 -2.40 -3.37 14.38
N VAL A 302 -1.97 -2.18 14.81
CA VAL A 302 -0.54 -1.89 15.10
C VAL A 302 0.02 -2.72 16.27
N GLU A 303 -0.82 -3.13 17.19
CA GLU A 303 -0.42 -3.95 18.36
C GLU A 303 -0.03 -5.37 17.96
N ALA A 304 -0.50 -5.89 16.82
CA ALA A 304 -0.10 -7.19 16.29
C ALA A 304 1.29 -7.18 15.64
N ILE A 305 1.81 -6.01 15.30
CA ILE A 305 3.18 -5.87 14.79
C ILE A 305 4.15 -6.01 15.97
N PRO A 306 5.15 -6.91 15.93
CA PRO A 306 6.08 -7.11 17.03
C PRO A 306 6.70 -5.80 17.52
N ALA A 307 6.68 -5.59 18.83
CA ALA A 307 7.23 -4.37 19.44
C ALA A 307 8.72 -4.18 19.13
N SER A 308 9.49 -5.29 19.02
CA SER A 308 10.89 -5.25 18.61
C SER A 308 11.10 -4.64 17.23
N TRP A 309 10.21 -4.92 16.27
CA TRP A 309 10.29 -4.35 14.93
C TRP A 309 9.86 -2.89 14.90
N ARG A 310 8.75 -2.56 15.57
CA ARG A 310 8.30 -1.17 15.70
C ARG A 310 9.35 -0.25 16.33
N ASN A 311 10.08 -0.77 17.34
CA ASN A 311 11.14 -0.03 18.02
C ASN A 311 12.44 0.05 17.22
N ALA A 312 12.72 -0.92 16.34
CA ALA A 312 13.89 -0.91 15.45
C ALA A 312 13.66 -0.07 14.20
N LEU A 313 12.39 0.16 13.81
CA LEU A 313 12.03 0.89 12.60
C LEU A 313 12.59 2.32 12.63
N TYR A 314 13.35 2.70 11.61
CA TYR A 314 13.85 4.06 11.46
C TYR A 314 12.67 5.04 11.40
N GLU A 315 12.71 6.11 12.18
CA GLU A 315 11.59 7.07 12.34
C GLU A 315 10.23 6.43 12.70
N GLY A 316 10.18 5.24 13.30
CA GLY A 316 8.95 4.51 13.59
C GLY A 316 7.91 5.29 14.41
N GLU A 317 8.35 6.11 15.38
CA GLU A 317 7.44 6.99 16.15
C GLU A 317 6.84 8.10 15.27
N GLN A 318 7.60 8.62 14.29
CA GLN A 318 7.10 9.64 13.36
C GLN A 318 6.09 9.04 12.37
N ILE A 319 6.35 7.81 11.89
CA ILE A 319 5.42 7.07 11.01
C ILE A 319 4.09 6.81 11.74
N ASP A 320 4.16 6.36 12.99
CA ASP A 320 2.97 6.17 13.83
C ASP A 320 2.20 7.49 14.07
N ALA A 321 2.92 8.58 14.33
CA ALA A 321 2.32 9.90 14.49
C ALA A 321 1.65 10.41 13.21
N LEU A 322 2.24 10.16 12.03
CA LEU A 322 1.64 10.50 10.74
C LEU A 322 0.34 9.71 10.50
N ALA A 323 0.31 8.41 10.82
CA ALA A 323 -0.91 7.62 10.72
C ALA A 323 -2.05 8.19 11.58
N ARG A 324 -1.74 8.61 12.82
CA ARG A 324 -2.71 9.29 13.71
C ARG A 324 -3.21 10.59 13.10
N ALA A 325 -2.30 11.42 12.59
CA ALA A 325 -2.66 12.70 11.99
C ALA A 325 -3.55 12.51 10.73
N LEU A 326 -3.31 11.48 9.92
CA LEU A 326 -4.16 11.15 8.78
C LEU A 326 -5.58 10.74 9.21
N VAL A 327 -5.73 10.01 10.32
CA VAL A 327 -7.06 9.66 10.88
C VAL A 327 -7.80 10.90 11.35
N GLU A 328 -7.10 11.86 11.95
CA GLU A 328 -7.67 13.11 12.44
C GLU A 328 -7.94 14.15 11.35
N LEU A 329 -7.41 13.92 10.15
CA LEU A 329 -7.50 14.84 9.03
C LEU A 329 -8.96 15.05 8.61
N ARG A 330 -9.40 16.31 8.61
CA ARG A 330 -10.69 16.73 8.06
C ARG A 330 -10.47 17.28 6.67
N LEU A 331 -10.78 16.47 5.66
CA LEU A 331 -10.67 16.90 4.27
C LEU A 331 -11.73 17.98 3.98
N GLU A 332 -11.31 19.15 3.52
CA GLU A 332 -12.19 20.29 3.24
C GLU A 332 -12.92 20.17 1.90
N ALA A 333 -12.44 19.31 1.00
CA ALA A 333 -12.98 19.10 -0.35
C ALA A 333 -13.11 17.61 -0.68
N PRO A 334 -13.89 17.21 -1.72
CA PRO A 334 -13.83 15.88 -2.27
C PRO A 334 -12.37 15.47 -2.54
N LEU A 335 -12.04 14.18 -2.31
CA LEU A 335 -10.70 13.68 -2.59
C LEU A 335 -10.29 13.91 -4.06
N THR A 336 -11.26 14.05 -4.95
CA THR A 336 -11.06 14.24 -6.37
C THR A 336 -11.30 15.70 -6.77
N ARG A 337 -10.27 16.49 -6.91
CA ARG A 337 -10.12 17.49 -7.96
C ARG A 337 -8.88 17.15 -8.76
N PHE A 338 -9.07 16.43 -9.86
CA PHE A 338 -8.28 16.74 -11.04
C PHE A 338 -8.82 18.10 -11.50
N ASP A 339 -8.02 19.13 -11.37
CA ASP A 339 -8.33 20.39 -12.01
C ASP A 339 -8.31 20.14 -13.53
N GLU A 340 -9.46 19.83 -14.10
CA GLU A 340 -9.70 20.04 -15.54
C GLU A 340 -9.47 21.53 -15.90
N ASP A 341 -9.40 22.39 -14.88
CA ASP A 341 -9.20 23.84 -15.01
C ASP A 341 -7.73 24.26 -15.20
N LEU A 342 -6.75 23.35 -15.13
CA LEU A 342 -5.37 23.64 -15.56
C LEU A 342 -5.15 23.49 -17.07
N GLN A 343 -6.20 23.20 -17.84
CA GLN A 343 -6.19 23.35 -19.29
C GLN A 343 -6.50 24.80 -19.68
N GLY A 344 -5.49 25.63 -19.67
CA GLY A 344 -5.57 26.84 -20.46
C GLY A 344 -5.61 28.15 -19.72
N GLU A 345 -4.50 28.69 -19.47
CA GLU A 345 -4.17 30.03 -19.96
C GLU A 345 -2.68 30.00 -20.34
N ALA A 346 -2.44 29.72 -21.63
CA ALA A 346 -1.17 30.09 -22.20
C ALA A 346 -0.98 31.60 -21.99
N PRO A 347 0.15 32.08 -21.44
CA PRO A 347 0.38 33.50 -21.38
C PRO A 347 0.35 34.05 -22.82
N SER A 348 -0.61 34.93 -23.07
CA SER A 348 -0.66 35.74 -24.30
C SER A 348 0.67 36.47 -24.47
N ALA A 349 1.29 36.29 -25.62
CA ALA A 349 2.54 36.86 -26.08
C ALA A 349 2.63 38.39 -25.95
#